data_f26007d6c5a9698a0739a9301b5e2e3b
#
_entry.id   f26007d6c5a9698a0739a9301b5e2e3b
#
_cell.length_a   1.000
_cell.length_b   1.000
_cell.length_c   1.000
_cell.angle_alpha   90.00
_cell.angle_beta   90.00
_cell.angle_gamma   90.00
#
_symmetry.space_group_name_H-M   'P 1'
#
loop_
_entity.id
_entity.type
_entity.pdbx_description
1 polymer ?
#
loop_
_entity_poly.entity_id
_entity_poly.type
_entity_poly.pdbx_seq_one_letter_code
_entity_poly.pdbx_strand_id
1 'polypeptide(L)'
;MRKIIYFFTLIITFSCSKPIELKGDWKMNVLLENNVEKEAPVQPPIISFRSDNFVFYFNALMVYELEGDSLFLAYEENPEQIIRTFKIDFIDQDHINLSYLRKVPVDSFPTAFKNITLQSQWSKIN
;
A
#
# COMPACT_ATOMS: atom_id res chain seq x y z
N MET A 1 -12.66 1.75 -43.29
CA MET A 1 -13.39 2.06 -42.07
C MET A 1 -13.51 0.88 -41.13
N ARG A 2 -13.94 -0.27 -41.61
CA ARG A 2 -14.04 -1.46 -40.77
C ARG A 2 -12.70 -1.90 -40.18
N LYS A 3 -11.62 -1.73 -40.93
CA LYS A 3 -10.28 -2.11 -40.49
C LYS A 3 -9.83 -1.31 -39.27
N ILE A 4 -10.25 -0.07 -39.15
CA ILE A 4 -9.91 0.80 -38.02
C ILE A 4 -10.54 0.27 -36.75
N ILE A 5 -11.78 -0.19 -36.83
CA ILE A 5 -12.50 -0.74 -35.68
C ILE A 5 -11.81 -2.00 -35.14
N TYR A 6 -11.41 -2.88 -36.03
CA TYR A 6 -10.67 -4.10 -35.65
C TYR A 6 -9.34 -3.77 -35.01
N PHE A 7 -8.69 -2.74 -35.51
CA PHE A 7 -7.41 -2.30 -34.96
C PHE A 7 -7.56 -1.81 -33.51
N PHE A 8 -8.60 -1.03 -33.21
CA PHE A 8 -8.87 -0.59 -31.86
C PHE A 8 -9.17 -1.76 -30.93
N THR A 9 -9.95 -2.71 -31.38
CA THR A 9 -10.24 -3.91 -30.59
C THR A 9 -8.97 -4.65 -30.23
N LEU A 10 -8.04 -4.75 -31.15
CA LEU A 10 -6.78 -5.42 -30.93
C LEU A 10 -5.92 -4.69 -29.89
N ILE A 11 -5.89 -3.36 -29.94
CA ILE A 11 -5.15 -2.55 -28.96
C ILE A 11 -5.73 -2.75 -27.56
N ILE A 12 -7.05 -2.77 -27.41
CA ILE A 12 -7.70 -3.01 -26.14
C ILE A 12 -7.30 -4.37 -25.57
N THR A 13 -7.22 -5.37 -26.42
CA THR A 13 -6.81 -6.72 -26.01
C THR A 13 -5.39 -6.73 -25.46
N PHE A 14 -4.47 -6.00 -26.09
CA PHE A 14 -3.09 -5.92 -25.61
C PHE A 14 -2.94 -5.14 -24.32
N SER A 15 -3.82 -4.16 -24.08
CA SER A 15 -3.73 -3.35 -22.87
C SER A 15 -4.31 -4.06 -21.64
N CYS A 16 -4.96 -5.20 -21.80
CA CYS A 16 -5.46 -6.02 -20.69
C CYS A 16 -4.35 -6.86 -20.10
N SER A 17 -3.38 -6.23 -19.45
CA SER A 17 -2.42 -6.96 -18.64
C SER A 17 -3.11 -7.42 -17.35
N LYS A 18 -2.68 -8.58 -16.84
CA LYS A 18 -3.24 -9.14 -15.62
C LYS A 18 -2.96 -8.19 -14.46
N PRO A 19 -3.98 -7.72 -13.72
CA PRO A 19 -3.75 -6.81 -12.61
C PRO A 19 -2.97 -7.50 -11.50
N ILE A 20 -2.17 -6.71 -10.78
CA ILE A 20 -1.45 -7.20 -9.62
C ILE A 20 -2.45 -7.46 -8.50
N GLU A 21 -2.42 -8.66 -7.96
CA GLU A 21 -3.33 -9.05 -6.90
C GLU A 21 -2.71 -8.73 -5.55
N LEU A 22 -3.41 -7.92 -4.75
CA LEU A 22 -2.96 -7.53 -3.43
C LEU A 22 -3.18 -8.64 -2.39
N LYS A 23 -4.16 -9.50 -2.61
CA LYS A 23 -4.50 -10.57 -1.68
C LYS A 23 -3.32 -11.49 -1.41
N GLY A 24 -3.05 -11.78 -0.16
CA GLY A 24 -1.95 -12.64 0.28
C GLY A 24 -1.17 -12.02 1.42
N ASP A 25 -0.07 -12.67 1.76
CA ASP A 25 0.80 -12.25 2.85
C ASP A 25 2.01 -11.52 2.30
N TRP A 26 2.31 -10.37 2.88
CA TRP A 26 3.42 -9.52 2.46
C TRP A 26 4.35 -9.25 3.64
N LYS A 27 5.64 -9.39 3.40
CA LYS A 27 6.69 -9.17 4.40
C LYS A 27 7.43 -7.88 4.12
N MET A 28 7.64 -7.06 5.15
CA MET A 28 8.44 -5.85 5.02
C MET A 28 9.92 -6.21 4.87
N ASN A 29 10.56 -5.70 3.84
CA ASN A 29 11.98 -5.89 3.60
C ASN A 29 12.80 -4.68 4.03
N VAL A 30 12.28 -3.48 3.77
CA VAL A 30 13.00 -2.22 3.99
C VAL A 30 12.04 -1.19 4.53
N LEU A 31 12.49 -0.41 5.49
CA LEU A 31 11.78 0.76 6.00
C LEU A 31 12.67 1.99 5.81
N LEU A 32 12.13 3.00 5.14
CA LEU A 32 12.82 4.26 4.89
C LEU A 32 12.08 5.39 5.62
N GLU A 33 12.83 6.19 6.34
CA GLU A 33 12.31 7.40 6.97
C GLU A 33 13.02 8.60 6.34
N ASN A 34 12.29 9.44 5.61
CA ASN A 34 12.84 10.54 4.81
C ASN A 34 13.98 10.06 3.89
N ASN A 35 13.76 8.93 3.22
CA ASN A 35 14.72 8.28 2.31
C ASN A 35 15.97 7.72 2.99
N VAL A 36 15.98 7.64 4.32
CA VAL A 36 17.08 7.02 5.06
C VAL A 36 16.63 5.65 5.54
N GLU A 37 17.39 4.62 5.18
CA GLU A 37 17.07 3.25 5.57
C GLU A 37 17.21 3.07 7.08
N LYS A 38 16.19 2.46 7.69
CA LYS A 38 16.19 2.12 9.10
C LYS A 38 16.51 0.63 9.27
N GLU A 39 17.06 0.26 10.42
CA GLU A 39 17.29 -1.14 10.73
C GLU A 39 15.99 -1.92 10.67
N ALA A 40 16.03 -3.05 9.98
CA ALA A 40 14.90 -3.95 9.94
C ALA A 40 14.68 -4.58 11.32
N PRO A 41 13.41 -4.70 11.77
CA PRO A 41 13.15 -5.44 13.00
C PRO A 41 13.64 -6.88 12.92
N VAL A 42 13.97 -7.47 14.06
CA VAL A 42 14.43 -8.86 14.13
C VAL A 42 13.39 -9.81 13.51
N GLN A 43 12.10 -9.52 13.75
CA GLN A 43 11.01 -10.17 13.05
C GLN A 43 10.34 -9.16 12.14
N PRO A 44 10.45 -9.32 10.82
CA PRO A 44 9.84 -8.37 9.90
C PRO A 44 8.32 -8.38 10.04
N PRO A 45 7.67 -7.21 10.02
CA PRO A 45 6.22 -7.14 10.01
C PRO A 45 5.62 -7.83 8.80
N ILE A 46 4.44 -8.38 8.99
CA ILE A 46 3.68 -9.01 7.93
C ILE A 46 2.33 -8.33 7.82
N ILE A 47 1.91 -8.02 6.60
CA ILE A 47 0.56 -7.57 6.29
C ILE A 47 -0.12 -8.69 5.51
N SER A 48 -1.31 -9.10 5.96
CA SER A 48 -2.08 -10.14 5.30
C SER A 48 -3.37 -9.56 4.74
N PHE A 49 -3.46 -9.46 3.42
CA PHE A 49 -4.68 -9.03 2.74
C PHE A 49 -5.55 -10.26 2.46
N ARG A 50 -6.75 -10.25 3.00
CA ARG A 50 -7.69 -11.36 2.92
C ARG A 50 -8.83 -11.06 1.97
N SER A 51 -9.65 -12.06 1.67
CA SER A 51 -10.88 -11.87 0.93
C SER A 51 -11.84 -10.97 1.72
N ASP A 52 -12.84 -10.41 1.02
CA ASP A 52 -13.87 -9.55 1.63
C ASP A 52 -13.33 -8.25 2.20
N ASN A 53 -12.19 -7.77 1.66
CA ASN A 53 -11.59 -6.50 2.04
C ASN A 53 -11.08 -6.43 3.47
N PHE A 54 -10.77 -7.57 4.07
CA PHE A 54 -10.12 -7.63 5.37
C PHE A 54 -8.61 -7.66 5.23
N VAL A 55 -7.94 -7.01 6.17
CA VAL A 55 -6.49 -7.00 6.24
C VAL A 55 -6.04 -7.12 7.69
N PHE A 56 -5.04 -7.99 7.94
CA PHE A 56 -4.32 -7.99 9.20
C PHE A 56 -3.12 -7.06 9.05
N TYR A 57 -3.12 -5.98 9.83
CA TYR A 57 -2.08 -5.00 9.84
C TYR A 57 -1.55 -4.85 11.26
N PHE A 58 -0.30 -5.28 11.49
CA PHE A 58 0.34 -5.27 12.82
C PHE A 58 -0.55 -5.91 13.89
N ASN A 59 -1.02 -7.11 13.60
CA ASN A 59 -1.87 -7.90 14.49
C ASN A 59 -3.27 -7.32 14.76
N ALA A 60 -3.67 -6.32 14.01
CA ALA A 60 -5.01 -5.77 14.09
C ALA A 60 -5.80 -6.14 12.84
N LEU A 61 -7.01 -6.62 13.03
CA LEU A 61 -7.91 -6.89 11.92
C LEU A 61 -8.60 -5.59 11.52
N MET A 62 -8.44 -5.22 10.26
CA MET A 62 -9.00 -3.99 9.71
C MET A 62 -9.70 -4.28 8.40
N VAL A 63 -10.38 -3.28 7.87
CA VAL A 63 -10.92 -3.31 6.52
C VAL A 63 -10.11 -2.36 5.65
N TYR A 64 -9.99 -2.67 4.37
CA TYR A 64 -9.24 -1.82 3.45
C TYR A 64 -10.04 -1.55 2.18
N GLU A 65 -9.71 -0.45 1.55
CA GLU A 65 -10.23 -0.07 0.25
C GLU A 65 -9.08 0.46 -0.59
N LEU A 66 -9.01 0.00 -1.84
CA LEU A 66 -8.00 0.43 -2.78
C LEU A 66 -8.65 1.24 -3.88
N GLU A 67 -8.26 2.51 -4.00
CA GLU A 67 -8.71 3.39 -5.07
C GLU A 67 -7.49 3.96 -5.79
N GLY A 68 -7.27 3.50 -7.04
CA GLY A 68 -6.10 3.90 -7.79
C GLY A 68 -4.82 3.51 -7.07
N ASP A 69 -4.02 4.50 -6.67
CA ASP A 69 -2.80 4.30 -5.91
C ASP A 69 -2.94 4.61 -4.42
N SER A 70 -4.18 4.74 -3.94
CA SER A 70 -4.46 5.03 -2.53
C SER A 70 -5.05 3.81 -1.85
N LEU A 71 -4.43 3.43 -0.73
CA LEU A 71 -4.88 2.32 0.12
C LEU A 71 -5.38 2.90 1.43
N PHE A 72 -6.67 2.70 1.71
CA PHE A 72 -7.31 3.21 2.92
C PHE A 72 -7.52 2.09 3.91
N LEU A 73 -7.15 2.33 5.17
CA LEU A 73 -7.37 1.37 6.26
C LEU A 73 -8.31 1.98 7.30
N ALA A 74 -9.23 1.16 7.79
CA ALA A 74 -10.17 1.53 8.84
C ALA A 74 -10.42 0.33 9.74
N TYR A 75 -10.92 0.58 10.96
CA TYR A 75 -11.38 -0.49 11.82
C TYR A 75 -12.73 -1.02 11.33
N GLU A 76 -12.96 -2.30 11.53
CA GLU A 76 -14.20 -2.96 11.12
C GLU A 76 -15.44 -2.32 11.77
N GLU A 77 -15.33 -1.89 13.02
CA GLU A 77 -16.44 -1.29 13.75
C GLU A 77 -16.87 0.06 13.18
N ASN A 78 -15.96 0.74 12.49
CA ASN A 78 -16.23 2.07 11.93
C ASN A 78 -15.52 2.24 10.59
N PRO A 79 -15.99 1.54 9.52
CA PRO A 79 -15.30 1.54 8.25
C PRO A 79 -15.30 2.88 7.52
N GLU A 80 -16.15 3.82 7.94
CA GLU A 80 -16.19 5.16 7.35
C GLU A 80 -15.08 6.06 7.88
N GLN A 81 -14.51 5.73 9.05
CA GLN A 81 -13.44 6.51 9.64
C GLN A 81 -12.09 5.94 9.22
N ILE A 82 -11.48 6.57 8.22
CA ILE A 82 -10.17 6.17 7.73
C ILE A 82 -9.12 6.51 8.79
N ILE A 83 -8.40 5.50 9.26
CA ILE A 83 -7.34 5.70 10.26
C ILE A 83 -5.97 5.85 9.62
N ARG A 84 -5.79 5.36 8.41
CA ARG A 84 -4.52 5.51 7.69
C ARG A 84 -4.74 5.44 6.18
N THR A 85 -4.02 6.29 5.47
CA THR A 85 -3.99 6.29 4.02
C THR A 85 -2.55 6.09 3.57
N PHE A 86 -2.33 5.06 2.75
CA PHE A 86 -1.05 4.83 2.11
C PHE A 86 -1.13 5.17 0.64
N LYS A 87 -0.03 5.66 0.09
CA LYS A 87 0.19 5.58 -1.33
C LYS A 87 0.83 4.24 -1.63
N ILE A 88 0.27 3.49 -2.56
CA ILE A 88 0.76 2.18 -2.94
C ILE A 88 1.34 2.24 -4.36
N ASP A 89 2.55 1.74 -4.52
CA ASP A 89 3.19 1.56 -5.81
C ASP A 89 3.37 0.07 -6.05
N PHE A 90 2.76 -0.43 -7.10
CA PHE A 90 2.92 -1.82 -7.52
C PHE A 90 4.16 -1.93 -8.40
N ILE A 91 5.21 -2.55 -7.85
CA ILE A 91 6.48 -2.71 -8.57
C ILE A 91 6.37 -3.88 -9.55
N ASP A 92 5.95 -5.03 -9.04
CA ASP A 92 5.65 -6.23 -9.83
C ASP A 92 4.67 -7.10 -9.04
N GLN A 93 4.43 -8.31 -9.49
CA GLN A 93 3.44 -9.19 -8.85
C GLN A 93 3.82 -9.59 -7.43
N ASP A 94 5.10 -9.50 -7.08
CA ASP A 94 5.61 -9.95 -5.78
C ASP A 94 6.18 -8.82 -4.94
N HIS A 95 6.13 -7.57 -5.42
CA HIS A 95 6.74 -6.43 -4.72
C HIS A 95 5.84 -5.21 -4.77
N ILE A 96 5.64 -4.60 -3.62
CA ILE A 96 4.93 -3.32 -3.51
C ILE A 96 5.69 -2.38 -2.59
N ASN A 97 5.48 -1.09 -2.79
CA ASN A 97 5.94 -0.05 -1.88
C ASN A 97 4.73 0.66 -1.28
N LEU A 98 4.78 0.88 0.03
CA LEU A 98 3.78 1.67 0.73
C LEU A 98 4.45 2.91 1.31
N SER A 99 3.79 4.06 1.19
CA SER A 99 4.31 5.29 1.77
C SER A 99 3.18 6.09 2.42
N TYR A 100 3.52 6.82 3.48
CA TYR A 100 2.60 7.76 4.12
C TYR A 100 3.38 8.86 4.82
N LEU A 101 2.68 9.97 5.08
CA LEU A 101 3.21 11.08 5.83
C LEU A 101 2.82 10.95 7.29
N ARG A 102 3.79 11.11 8.17
CA ARG A 102 3.59 11.10 9.61
C ARG A 102 3.98 12.46 10.18
N LYS A 103 3.14 13.01 11.03
CA LYS A 103 3.46 14.23 11.77
C LYS A 103 4.12 13.86 13.08
N VAL A 104 5.29 14.41 13.34
CA VAL A 104 5.99 14.23 14.61
C VAL A 104 6.21 15.58 15.27
N PRO A 105 6.12 15.65 16.60
CA PRO A 105 6.39 16.90 17.31
C PRO A 105 7.87 17.25 17.23
N VAL A 106 8.15 18.54 17.09
CA VAL A 106 9.51 19.07 17.13
C VAL A 106 9.82 19.44 18.57
N ASP A 107 11.03 19.16 19.03
CA ASP A 107 11.44 19.23 20.44
C ASP A 107 11.23 20.59 21.11
N SER A 108 11.14 21.66 20.38
CA SER A 108 11.32 22.97 20.96
C SER A 108 10.03 23.65 21.41
N PHE A 109 8.85 23.19 21.08
CA PHE A 109 7.63 23.76 21.63
C PHE A 109 6.38 23.07 21.14
N PRO A 110 5.29 23.10 21.97
CA PRO A 110 4.18 22.15 21.84
C PRO A 110 3.32 22.31 20.59
N THR A 111 3.59 23.26 19.73
CA THR A 111 2.73 23.50 18.56
C THR A 111 3.42 23.29 17.22
N ALA A 112 4.71 22.95 17.21
CA ALA A 112 5.44 22.74 15.98
C ALA A 112 5.50 21.25 15.64
N PHE A 113 5.10 20.91 14.42
CA PHE A 113 5.16 19.54 13.88
C PHE A 113 5.95 19.56 12.58
N LYS A 114 6.67 18.48 12.34
CA LYS A 114 7.28 18.26 11.02
C LYS A 114 6.70 17.01 10.39
N ASN A 115 6.68 16.98 9.07
CA ASN A 115 6.22 15.82 8.32
C ASN A 115 7.40 14.90 8.04
N ILE A 116 7.21 13.61 8.31
CA ILE A 116 8.16 12.57 7.98
C ILE A 116 7.51 11.67 6.96
N THR A 117 8.21 11.41 5.85
CA THR A 117 7.76 10.43 4.87
C THR A 117 8.27 9.06 5.28
N LEU A 118 7.36 8.14 5.51
CA LEU A 118 7.69 6.75 5.79
C LEU A 118 7.37 5.92 4.56
N GLN A 119 8.38 5.20 4.06
CA GLN A 119 8.25 4.31 2.92
C GLN A 119 8.65 2.91 3.35
N SER A 120 7.90 1.93 2.92
CA SER A 120 8.22 0.54 3.20
C SER A 120 8.13 -0.29 1.93
N GLN A 121 9.06 -1.20 1.79
CA GLN A 121 9.12 -2.11 0.65
C GLN A 121 8.75 -3.50 1.13
N TRP A 122 7.82 -4.12 0.42
CA TRP A 122 7.23 -5.40 0.80
C TRP A 122 7.36 -6.41 -0.32
N SER A 123 7.58 -7.66 0.05
CA SER A 123 7.56 -8.76 -0.90
C SER A 123 6.52 -9.79 -0.50
N LYS A 124 5.88 -10.38 -1.50
CA LYS A 124 4.85 -11.38 -1.31
C LYS A 124 5.47 -12.70 -0.86
N ILE A 125 4.91 -13.28 0.19
CA ILE A 125 5.40 -14.55 0.71
C ILE A 125 4.76 -15.71 -0.04
N ASN A 126 3.49 -15.54 -0.42
CA ASN A 126 2.75 -16.58 -1.16
C ASN A 126 1.93 -15.97 -2.28
#